data_ce36febc9ecfc66520676e155ffab14f
#
_entry.id   ce36febc9ecfc66520676e155ffab14f
#
_cell.length_a   1.000
_cell.length_b   1.000
_cell.length_c   1.000
_cell.angle_alpha   90.00
_cell.angle_beta   90.00
_cell.angle_gamma   90.00
#
_symmetry.space_group_name_H-M   'P 1'
#
loop_
_entity.id
_entity.type
_entity.pdbx_description
1 polymer ?
#
loop_
_entity_poly.entity_id
_entity_poly.type
_entity_poly.pdbx_seq_one_letter_code
_entity_poly.pdbx_strand_id
1 'polypeptide(L)'
;FCGWQIQPKERTVQGDLDDALSTLLRQPIQTMGAGRTDTGVHAKEMFVHFDWAPELGKGIQDLDQLVHRLNRFLDPAIRIYEAREVQHDWHARFDATARSYEYILCASGSPFRREKAWMVERLPDILKMNAAAESLLTETDFSSFCKTGSDNKTTICDVTRAEWVMEGDVLIFYITADRFLRNMVRAIVGSLYEVGNGKCSVADFKARMTQ
;
A
#
# COMPACT_ATOMS: atom_id res chain seq x y z
N PHE A 1 -5.17 -11.04 -6.49
CA PHE A 1 -5.52 -9.86 -7.29
C PHE A 1 -4.28 -9.26 -7.95
N CYS A 2 -4.47 -8.72 -9.16
CA CYS A 2 -3.42 -8.01 -9.90
C CYS A 2 -3.32 -6.53 -9.48
N GLY A 3 -3.27 -6.30 -8.17
CA GLY A 3 -3.21 -4.99 -7.56
C GLY A 3 -4.58 -4.33 -7.42
N TRP A 4 -4.55 -3.02 -7.12
CA TRP A 4 -5.75 -2.22 -6.92
C TRP A 4 -6.44 -1.86 -8.24
N GLN A 5 -5.72 -1.15 -9.13
CA GLN A 5 -6.30 -0.47 -10.28
C GLN A 5 -6.75 -1.43 -11.39
N ILE A 6 -7.92 -1.17 -11.98
CA ILE A 6 -8.45 -1.89 -13.14
C ILE A 6 -7.40 -1.93 -14.26
N GLN A 7 -7.19 -3.14 -14.80
CA GLN A 7 -6.30 -3.43 -15.92
C GLN A 7 -7.01 -4.35 -16.92
N PRO A 8 -6.73 -4.23 -18.22
CA PRO A 8 -7.32 -5.13 -19.21
C PRO A 8 -6.98 -6.59 -18.90
N LYS A 9 -7.98 -7.47 -18.90
CA LYS A 9 -7.87 -8.94 -18.74
C LYS A 9 -7.37 -9.41 -17.36
N GLU A 10 -7.22 -8.53 -16.39
CA GLU A 10 -6.74 -8.88 -15.05
C GLU A 10 -7.80 -8.63 -13.98
N ARG A 11 -7.92 -9.56 -13.04
CA ARG A 11 -8.80 -9.38 -11.88
C ARG A 11 -8.13 -8.47 -10.85
N THR A 12 -8.77 -7.34 -10.53
CA THR A 12 -8.26 -6.32 -9.62
C THR A 12 -9.27 -6.02 -8.51
N VAL A 13 -8.80 -5.47 -7.39
CA VAL A 13 -9.69 -5.13 -6.27
C VAL A 13 -10.71 -4.06 -6.67
N GLN A 14 -10.26 -3.04 -7.42
CA GLN A 14 -11.14 -1.98 -7.91
C GLN A 14 -12.22 -2.53 -8.85
N GLY A 15 -11.87 -3.44 -9.76
CA GLY A 15 -12.83 -4.04 -10.69
C GLY A 15 -13.93 -4.80 -9.95
N ASP A 16 -13.56 -5.68 -9.03
CA ASP A 16 -14.53 -6.44 -8.22
C ASP A 16 -15.43 -5.49 -7.39
N LEU A 17 -14.87 -4.40 -6.85
CA LEU A 17 -15.62 -3.43 -6.06
C LEU A 17 -16.58 -2.60 -6.91
N ASP A 18 -16.14 -2.12 -8.08
CA ASP A 18 -16.97 -1.36 -9.02
C ASP A 18 -18.14 -2.20 -9.52
N ASP A 19 -17.91 -3.46 -9.86
CA ASP A 19 -18.95 -4.41 -10.30
C ASP A 19 -19.95 -4.69 -9.18
N ALA A 20 -19.48 -4.91 -7.95
CA ALA A 20 -20.32 -5.16 -6.79
C ALA A 20 -21.21 -3.95 -6.47
N LEU A 21 -20.62 -2.76 -6.39
CA LEU A 21 -21.35 -1.52 -6.14
C LEU A 21 -22.37 -1.25 -7.25
N SER A 22 -21.96 -1.37 -8.52
CA SER A 22 -22.83 -1.12 -9.66
C SER A 22 -24.03 -2.07 -9.66
N THR A 23 -23.82 -3.34 -9.30
CA THR A 23 -24.88 -4.34 -9.20
C THR A 23 -25.86 -4.03 -8.06
N LEU A 24 -25.34 -3.72 -6.87
CA LEU A 24 -26.16 -3.50 -5.68
C LEU A 24 -26.89 -2.16 -5.73
N LEU A 25 -26.27 -1.13 -6.27
CA LEU A 25 -26.84 0.22 -6.39
C LEU A 25 -27.64 0.45 -7.69
N ARG A 26 -27.57 -0.51 -8.64
CA ARG A 26 -28.26 -0.49 -9.93
C ARG A 26 -27.93 0.72 -10.81
N GLN A 27 -26.71 1.21 -10.70
CA GLN A 27 -26.17 2.29 -11.52
C GLN A 27 -24.67 2.08 -11.69
N PRO A 28 -24.05 2.57 -12.79
CA PRO A 28 -22.61 2.48 -12.97
C PRO A 28 -21.88 3.23 -11.87
N ILE A 29 -21.02 2.54 -11.14
CA ILE A 29 -20.18 3.12 -10.09
C ILE A 29 -18.71 2.94 -10.49
N GLN A 30 -17.93 3.99 -10.30
CA GLN A 30 -16.49 3.98 -10.44
C GLN A 30 -15.87 4.45 -9.13
N THR A 31 -15.02 3.61 -8.56
CA THR A 31 -14.37 3.92 -7.29
C THR A 31 -12.99 4.54 -7.49
N MET A 32 -12.57 5.34 -6.52
CA MET A 32 -11.22 5.89 -6.43
C MET A 32 -10.59 5.56 -5.09
N GLY A 33 -9.49 4.82 -5.10
CA GLY A 33 -8.75 4.47 -3.88
C GLY A 33 -7.70 5.51 -3.48
N ALA A 34 -7.33 5.51 -2.21
CA ALA A 34 -6.31 6.39 -1.63
C ALA A 34 -4.91 6.21 -2.26
N GLY A 35 -4.65 5.07 -2.86
CA GLY A 35 -3.40 4.77 -3.56
C GLY A 35 -3.54 3.61 -4.53
N ARG A 36 -2.53 3.45 -5.37
CA ARG A 36 -2.39 2.30 -6.26
C ARG A 36 -1.42 1.31 -5.64
N THR A 37 -1.83 0.07 -5.54
CA THR A 37 -0.97 -1.03 -5.07
C THR A 37 -0.64 -1.97 -6.24
N ASP A 38 0.55 -2.52 -6.23
CA ASP A 38 1.01 -3.51 -7.21
C ASP A 38 0.40 -4.89 -6.94
N THR A 39 0.52 -5.79 -7.91
CA THR A 39 0.14 -7.21 -7.76
C THR A 39 0.78 -7.83 -6.52
N GLY A 40 -0.03 -8.55 -5.74
CA GLY A 40 0.39 -9.25 -4.53
C GLY A 40 0.58 -8.37 -3.28
N VAL A 41 0.31 -7.06 -3.36
CA VAL A 41 0.27 -6.19 -2.18
C VAL A 41 -1.06 -6.38 -1.46
N HIS A 42 -0.99 -6.63 -0.17
CA HIS A 42 -2.14 -6.71 0.73
C HIS A 42 -2.37 -5.36 1.41
N ALA A 43 -3.62 -4.94 1.55
CA ALA A 43 -3.98 -3.76 2.32
C ALA A 43 -4.73 -4.19 3.59
N LYS A 44 -4.25 -3.79 4.77
CA LYS A 44 -4.98 -3.95 6.03
C LYS A 44 -6.17 -3.01 6.07
N GLU A 45 -5.99 -1.81 5.50
CA GLU A 45 -6.98 -0.76 5.38
C GLU A 45 -6.70 0.08 4.13
N MET A 46 -7.76 0.45 3.40
CA MET A 46 -7.69 1.36 2.27
C MET A 46 -8.96 2.17 2.18
N PHE A 47 -8.81 3.49 2.12
CA PHE A 47 -9.94 4.40 1.88
C PHE A 47 -10.26 4.48 0.39
N VAL A 48 -11.54 4.43 0.10
CA VAL A 48 -12.08 4.47 -1.27
C VAL A 48 -13.29 5.39 -1.27
N HIS A 49 -13.45 6.22 -2.29
CA HIS A 49 -14.67 6.98 -2.48
C HIS A 49 -15.31 6.68 -3.83
N PHE A 50 -16.60 6.97 -3.92
CA PHE A 50 -17.39 6.94 -5.14
C PHE A 50 -18.57 7.89 -5.00
N ASP A 51 -19.10 8.36 -6.13
CA ASP A 51 -20.30 9.16 -6.17
C ASP A 51 -21.52 8.25 -6.34
N TRP A 52 -22.54 8.53 -5.57
CA TRP A 52 -23.81 7.81 -5.63
C TRP A 52 -24.98 8.75 -5.37
N ALA A 53 -25.97 8.73 -6.26
CA ALA A 53 -27.24 9.42 -6.09
C ALA A 53 -28.35 8.40 -5.80
N PRO A 54 -28.76 8.20 -4.53
CA PRO A 54 -29.80 7.25 -4.19
C PRO A 54 -31.16 7.67 -4.75
N GLU A 55 -31.85 6.74 -5.44
CA GLU A 55 -33.24 6.95 -5.80
C GLU A 55 -34.13 6.81 -4.55
N LEU A 56 -34.90 7.84 -4.24
CA LEU A 56 -35.82 7.85 -3.10
C LEU A 56 -36.79 6.66 -3.13
N GLY A 57 -36.79 5.87 -2.06
CA GLY A 57 -37.70 4.76 -1.84
C GLY A 57 -37.37 3.47 -2.59
N LYS A 58 -36.21 3.35 -3.25
CA LYS A 58 -35.80 2.13 -3.95
C LYS A 58 -34.38 1.69 -3.56
N GLY A 59 -34.22 0.38 -3.35
CA GLY A 59 -32.92 -0.24 -3.18
C GLY A 59 -32.38 -0.18 -1.75
N ILE A 60 -31.09 0.12 -1.62
CA ILE A 60 -30.37 0.21 -0.34
C ILE A 60 -30.76 1.52 0.35
N GLN A 61 -31.21 1.42 1.60
CA GLN A 61 -31.77 2.54 2.36
C GLN A 61 -30.76 3.19 3.31
N ASP A 62 -29.73 2.43 3.71
CA ASP A 62 -28.70 2.88 4.62
C ASP A 62 -27.34 2.26 4.29
N LEU A 63 -26.28 2.87 4.81
CA LEU A 63 -24.90 2.48 4.53
C LEU A 63 -24.50 1.17 5.24
N ASP A 64 -25.08 0.85 6.39
CA ASP A 64 -24.81 -0.42 7.09
C ASP A 64 -25.36 -1.58 6.28
N GLN A 65 -26.55 -1.41 5.67
CA GLN A 65 -27.12 -2.39 4.75
C GLN A 65 -26.23 -2.55 3.50
N LEU A 66 -25.67 -1.45 2.97
CA LEU A 66 -24.72 -1.51 1.86
C LEU A 66 -23.47 -2.32 2.23
N VAL A 67 -22.84 -2.02 3.37
CA VAL A 67 -21.66 -2.75 3.88
C VAL A 67 -21.97 -4.24 4.05
N HIS A 68 -23.12 -4.57 4.67
CA HIS A 68 -23.54 -5.95 4.83
C HIS A 68 -23.69 -6.69 3.50
N ARG A 69 -24.34 -6.08 2.50
CA ARG A 69 -24.55 -6.68 1.18
C ARG A 69 -23.25 -6.81 0.40
N LEU A 70 -22.39 -5.79 0.43
CA LEU A 70 -21.06 -5.84 -0.20
C LEU A 70 -20.24 -7.01 0.33
N ASN A 71 -20.18 -7.19 1.66
CA ASN A 71 -19.44 -8.28 2.29
C ASN A 71 -20.01 -9.68 2.00
N ARG A 72 -21.23 -9.78 1.53
CA ARG A 72 -21.82 -11.05 1.07
C ARG A 72 -21.64 -11.27 -0.43
N PHE A 73 -21.42 -10.22 -1.19
CA PHE A 73 -21.28 -10.27 -2.64
C PHE A 73 -19.83 -10.40 -3.08
N LEU A 74 -18.92 -9.68 -2.41
CA LEU A 74 -17.51 -9.65 -2.72
C LEU A 74 -16.81 -10.97 -2.38
N ASP A 75 -15.69 -11.20 -3.06
CA ASP A 75 -14.74 -12.26 -2.71
C ASP A 75 -14.32 -12.12 -1.23
N PRO A 76 -14.23 -13.22 -0.46
CA PRO A 76 -13.79 -13.18 0.94
C PRO A 76 -12.42 -12.52 1.19
N ALA A 77 -11.60 -12.37 0.15
CA ALA A 77 -10.33 -11.64 0.22
C ALA A 77 -10.51 -10.12 0.26
N ILE A 78 -11.73 -9.60 0.03
CA ILE A 78 -12.08 -8.18 0.14
C ILE A 78 -13.08 -8.02 1.27
N ARG A 79 -12.76 -7.16 2.24
CA ARG A 79 -13.65 -6.86 3.36
C ARG A 79 -13.91 -5.36 3.45
N ILE A 80 -15.18 -4.99 3.45
CA ILE A 80 -15.63 -3.61 3.72
C ILE A 80 -15.91 -3.51 5.23
N TYR A 81 -15.24 -2.57 5.88
CA TYR A 81 -15.40 -2.35 7.33
C TYR A 81 -16.50 -1.34 7.62
N GLU A 82 -16.53 -0.27 6.85
CA GLU A 82 -17.41 0.87 7.06
C GLU A 82 -17.71 1.57 5.73
N ALA A 83 -18.87 2.21 5.64
CA ALA A 83 -19.21 3.19 4.63
C ALA A 83 -19.82 4.41 5.32
N ARG A 84 -19.45 5.62 4.88
CA ARG A 84 -19.97 6.88 5.42
C ARG A 84 -20.06 7.94 4.34
N GLU A 85 -21.01 8.85 4.52
CA GLU A 85 -21.07 10.04 3.69
C GLU A 85 -19.94 11.00 4.04
N VAL A 86 -19.39 11.64 3.02
CA VAL A 86 -18.34 12.66 3.12
C VAL A 86 -18.74 13.89 2.33
N GLN A 87 -18.04 15.00 2.52
CA GLN A 87 -18.26 16.22 1.74
C GLN A 87 -18.04 15.96 0.25
N HIS A 88 -18.78 16.66 -0.60
CA HIS A 88 -18.78 16.45 -2.05
C HIS A 88 -17.39 16.61 -2.71
N ASP A 89 -16.54 17.45 -2.15
CA ASP A 89 -15.18 17.73 -2.63
C ASP A 89 -14.11 16.81 -2.01
N TRP A 90 -14.51 15.92 -1.08
CA TRP A 90 -13.57 14.99 -0.46
C TRP A 90 -13.05 13.94 -1.46
N HIS A 91 -11.73 13.70 -1.44
CA HIS A 91 -11.09 12.82 -2.39
C HIS A 91 -10.11 11.86 -1.71
N ALA A 92 -10.39 10.55 -1.69
CA ALA A 92 -9.60 9.53 -1.01
C ALA A 92 -8.08 9.60 -1.28
N ARG A 93 -7.67 9.97 -2.50
CA ARG A 93 -6.27 10.03 -2.88
C ARG A 93 -5.59 11.35 -2.52
N PHE A 94 -6.29 12.48 -2.69
CA PHE A 94 -5.69 13.81 -2.56
C PHE A 94 -5.77 14.34 -1.14
N ASP A 95 -6.79 13.95 -0.37
CA ASP A 95 -6.94 14.35 1.04
C ASP A 95 -6.25 13.38 2.01
N ALA A 96 -5.70 12.26 1.51
CA ALA A 96 -4.90 11.39 2.33
C ALA A 96 -3.58 12.08 2.73
N THR A 97 -3.40 12.28 4.02
CA THR A 97 -2.23 12.97 4.61
C THR A 97 -1.01 12.06 4.73
N ALA A 98 -1.22 10.76 4.90
CA ALA A 98 -0.14 9.79 5.01
C ALA A 98 -0.54 8.41 4.45
N ARG A 99 0.46 7.62 4.07
CA ARG A 99 0.38 6.19 3.73
C ARG A 99 1.43 5.45 4.51
N SER A 100 1.06 4.27 5.02
CA SER A 100 1.99 3.41 5.75
C SER A 100 2.10 2.05 5.08
N TYR A 101 3.31 1.50 5.05
CA TYR A 101 3.56 0.15 4.56
C TYR A 101 4.31 -0.66 5.59
N GLU A 102 4.01 -1.95 5.59
CA GLU A 102 4.78 -2.98 6.29
C GLU A 102 5.42 -3.89 5.24
N TYR A 103 6.74 -4.10 5.35
CA TYR A 103 7.43 -5.06 4.49
C TYR A 103 8.06 -6.14 5.37
N ILE A 104 7.63 -7.38 5.18
CA ILE A 104 7.94 -8.49 6.09
C ILE A 104 9.04 -9.37 5.50
N LEU A 105 10.13 -9.59 6.25
CA LEU A 105 11.14 -10.61 5.99
C LEU A 105 10.94 -11.79 6.93
N CYS A 106 11.04 -13.00 6.41
CA CYS A 106 10.87 -14.23 7.19
C CYS A 106 11.96 -15.24 6.84
N ALA A 107 12.68 -15.74 7.85
CA ALA A 107 13.70 -16.77 7.67
C ALA A 107 13.25 -18.16 8.15
N SER A 108 12.05 -18.29 8.76
CA SER A 108 11.58 -19.54 9.35
C SER A 108 11.17 -20.62 8.35
N GLY A 109 11.07 -20.28 7.05
CA GLY A 109 10.57 -21.20 6.02
C GLY A 109 9.09 -21.55 6.17
N SER A 110 8.34 -20.83 7.02
CA SER A 110 6.93 -21.11 7.30
C SER A 110 6.05 -20.98 6.05
N PRO A 111 5.34 -22.04 5.64
CA PRO A 111 4.46 -21.99 4.47
C PRO A 111 3.29 -21.00 4.66
N PHE A 112 2.88 -20.74 5.91
CA PHE A 112 1.78 -19.81 6.22
C PHE A 112 2.12 -18.34 5.99
N ARG A 113 3.40 -18.00 5.79
CA ARG A 113 3.88 -16.63 5.53
C ARG A 113 4.30 -16.40 4.08
N ARG A 114 4.33 -17.45 3.25
CA ARG A 114 4.92 -17.43 1.91
C ARG A 114 4.32 -16.37 0.98
N GLU A 115 3.03 -16.09 1.09
CA GLU A 115 2.35 -15.09 0.24
C GLU A 115 2.39 -13.67 0.83
N LYS A 116 2.81 -13.52 2.08
CA LYS A 116 2.77 -12.24 2.81
C LYS A 116 4.15 -11.71 3.22
N ALA A 117 5.19 -12.52 3.07
CA ALA A 117 6.54 -12.17 3.49
C ALA A 117 7.57 -12.51 2.41
N TRP A 118 8.62 -11.74 2.32
CA TRP A 118 9.80 -12.12 1.55
C TRP A 118 10.58 -13.16 2.34
N MET A 119 10.64 -14.38 1.79
CA MET A 119 11.36 -15.50 2.39
C MET A 119 12.86 -15.31 2.13
N VAL A 120 13.65 -15.26 3.18
CA VAL A 120 15.12 -15.14 3.14
C VAL A 120 15.78 -16.33 3.83
N GLU A 121 17.01 -16.65 3.50
CA GLU A 121 17.75 -17.76 4.13
C GLU A 121 18.08 -17.45 5.60
N ARG A 122 18.41 -16.21 5.89
CA ARG A 122 18.71 -15.68 7.23
C ARG A 122 18.26 -14.23 7.33
N LEU A 123 17.86 -13.81 8.53
CA LEU A 123 17.55 -12.42 8.79
C LEU A 123 18.87 -11.59 8.76
N PRO A 124 18.86 -10.41 8.11
CA PRO A 124 20.00 -9.51 8.08
C PRO A 124 20.21 -8.79 9.42
N ASP A 125 21.31 -8.08 9.56
CA ASP A 125 21.65 -7.28 10.74
C ASP A 125 20.71 -6.07 10.86
N ILE A 126 19.77 -6.15 11.82
CA ILE A 126 18.76 -5.12 12.06
C ILE A 126 19.36 -3.78 12.50
N LEU A 127 20.47 -3.79 13.25
CA LEU A 127 21.09 -2.56 13.74
C LEU A 127 21.67 -1.76 12.58
N LYS A 128 22.35 -2.44 11.64
CA LYS A 128 22.87 -1.80 10.43
C LYS A 128 21.75 -1.28 9.53
N MET A 129 20.67 -2.05 9.40
CA MET A 129 19.51 -1.64 8.59
C MET A 129 18.84 -0.40 9.18
N ASN A 130 18.66 -0.34 10.50
CA ASN A 130 18.08 0.82 11.16
C ASN A 130 18.99 2.05 11.08
N ALA A 131 20.30 1.89 11.27
CA ALA A 131 21.26 3.00 11.10
C ALA A 131 21.24 3.61 9.67
N ALA A 132 20.95 2.79 8.66
CA ALA A 132 20.73 3.30 7.30
C ALA A 132 19.34 3.91 7.13
N ALA A 133 18.29 3.28 7.69
CA ALA A 133 16.90 3.74 7.57
C ALA A 133 16.67 5.12 8.20
N GLU A 134 17.40 5.47 9.26
CA GLU A 134 17.34 6.83 9.87
C GLU A 134 17.59 7.95 8.86
N SER A 135 18.43 7.72 7.84
CA SER A 135 18.70 8.74 6.82
C SER A 135 17.51 9.04 5.92
N LEU A 136 16.52 8.13 5.82
CA LEU A 136 15.29 8.37 5.08
C LEU A 136 14.40 9.45 5.72
N LEU A 137 14.55 9.69 7.02
CA LEU A 137 13.77 10.69 7.76
C LEU A 137 14.24 12.13 7.52
N THR A 138 15.44 12.30 6.98
CA THR A 138 16.05 13.61 6.70
C THR A 138 16.19 13.89 5.20
N GLU A 139 15.94 12.87 4.37
CA GLU A 139 15.97 13.01 2.92
C GLU A 139 14.59 13.46 2.41
N THR A 140 14.60 14.24 1.34
CA THR A 140 13.36 14.72 0.71
C THR A 140 13.23 14.29 -0.75
N ASP A 141 14.34 14.15 -1.48
CA ASP A 141 14.31 13.71 -2.89
C ASP A 141 14.59 12.20 -3.00
N PHE A 142 13.56 11.45 -3.37
CA PHE A 142 13.62 10.00 -3.53
C PHE A 142 13.71 9.55 -5.00
N SER A 143 14.25 10.40 -5.88
CA SER A 143 14.41 10.08 -7.31
C SER A 143 15.17 8.78 -7.55
N SER A 144 16.22 8.51 -6.76
CA SER A 144 17.05 7.28 -6.82
C SER A 144 16.27 5.99 -6.51
N PHE A 145 15.14 6.08 -5.81
CA PHE A 145 14.27 4.95 -5.49
C PHE A 145 13.03 4.87 -6.38
N CYS A 146 12.95 5.74 -7.39
CA CYS A 146 11.82 5.77 -8.31
C CYS A 146 12.07 4.84 -9.51
N LYS A 147 11.02 4.11 -9.95
CA LYS A 147 11.11 3.36 -11.19
C LYS A 147 11.34 4.30 -12.37
N THR A 148 12.37 4.04 -13.17
CA THR A 148 12.68 4.77 -14.40
C THR A 148 11.47 4.81 -15.35
N GLY A 149 11.20 5.96 -15.97
CA GLY A 149 10.06 6.15 -16.87
C GLY A 149 8.71 6.26 -16.16
N SER A 150 8.68 6.55 -14.87
CA SER A 150 7.46 6.87 -14.16
C SER A 150 7.04 8.32 -14.41
N ASP A 151 5.75 8.53 -14.70
CA ASP A 151 5.16 9.86 -14.89
C ASP A 151 4.84 10.51 -13.53
N ASN A 152 5.90 10.94 -12.82
CA ASN A 152 5.78 11.63 -11.55
C ASN A 152 5.99 13.14 -11.74
N LYS A 153 5.08 13.96 -11.20
CA LYS A 153 5.24 15.42 -11.18
C LYS A 153 6.38 15.89 -10.28
N THR A 154 6.71 15.11 -9.26
CA THR A 154 7.79 15.38 -8.30
C THR A 154 8.30 14.08 -7.71
N THR A 155 9.56 14.07 -7.29
CA THR A 155 10.21 12.97 -6.56
C THR A 155 10.33 13.26 -5.06
N ILE A 156 9.81 14.43 -4.64
CA ILE A 156 9.82 14.84 -3.25
C ILE A 156 8.76 14.05 -2.45
N CYS A 157 9.20 13.50 -1.32
CA CYS A 157 8.35 12.80 -0.36
C CYS A 157 8.80 13.19 1.07
N ASP A 158 7.86 13.22 2.00
CA ASP A 158 8.13 13.43 3.42
C ASP A 158 7.95 12.12 4.18
N VAL A 159 9.07 11.49 4.53
CA VAL A 159 9.09 10.22 5.27
C VAL A 159 9.12 10.50 6.76
N THR A 160 8.05 10.15 7.45
CA THR A 160 7.89 10.41 8.90
C THR A 160 8.19 9.19 9.78
N ARG A 161 8.26 7.99 9.19
CA ARG A 161 8.64 6.75 9.88
C ARG A 161 9.43 5.86 8.92
N ALA A 162 10.55 5.30 9.39
CA ALA A 162 11.33 4.31 8.65
C ALA A 162 12.14 3.48 9.65
N GLU A 163 11.62 2.31 10.04
CA GLU A 163 12.28 1.47 11.05
C GLU A 163 12.03 -0.02 10.83
N TRP A 164 13.00 -0.84 11.19
CA TRP A 164 12.90 -2.27 11.25
C TRP A 164 12.65 -2.74 12.68
N VAL A 165 11.66 -3.59 12.88
CA VAL A 165 11.28 -4.15 14.17
C VAL A 165 11.26 -5.67 14.07
N MET A 166 11.82 -6.36 15.08
CA MET A 166 11.72 -7.80 15.21
C MET A 166 10.40 -8.14 15.91
N GLU A 167 9.53 -8.89 15.25
CA GLU A 167 8.27 -9.37 15.80
C GLU A 167 8.19 -10.90 15.71
N GLY A 168 8.51 -11.56 16.83
CA GLY A 168 8.60 -13.01 16.87
C GLY A 168 9.71 -13.54 15.95
N ASP A 169 9.34 -14.28 14.90
CA ASP A 169 10.24 -14.88 13.91
C ASP A 169 10.38 -14.10 12.60
N VAL A 170 9.83 -12.89 12.54
CA VAL A 170 9.88 -12.03 11.37
C VAL A 170 10.51 -10.68 11.68
N LEU A 171 11.10 -10.08 10.65
CA LEU A 171 11.62 -8.73 10.67
C LEU A 171 10.71 -7.86 9.79
N ILE A 172 10.11 -6.84 10.37
CA ILE A 172 9.13 -5.98 9.69
C ILE A 172 9.73 -4.58 9.52
N PHE A 173 9.70 -4.08 8.31
CA PHE A 173 9.99 -2.69 8.00
C PHE A 173 8.71 -1.88 7.99
N TYR A 174 8.62 -0.92 8.89
CA TYR A 174 7.55 0.08 8.92
C TYR A 174 8.02 1.35 8.25
N ILE A 175 7.28 1.81 7.26
CA ILE A 175 7.55 3.07 6.59
C ILE A 175 6.26 3.86 6.40
N THR A 176 6.29 5.15 6.74
CA THR A 176 5.18 6.10 6.57
C THR A 176 5.68 7.35 5.88
N ALA A 177 4.94 7.84 4.89
CA ALA A 177 5.22 9.07 4.20
C ALA A 177 3.91 9.74 3.73
N ASP A 178 3.99 11.04 3.39
CA ASP A 178 2.90 11.77 2.73
C ASP A 178 2.51 11.13 1.39
N ARG A 179 3.50 10.59 0.66
CA ARG A 179 3.33 9.87 -0.60
C ARG A 179 4.48 8.91 -0.86
N PHE A 180 4.28 7.97 -1.79
CA PHE A 180 5.33 7.09 -2.30
C PHE A 180 5.39 7.14 -3.82
N LEU A 181 6.60 7.07 -4.35
CA LEU A 181 6.86 6.92 -5.78
C LEU A 181 6.66 5.44 -6.18
N ARG A 182 6.49 5.22 -7.49
CA ARG A 182 6.35 3.86 -8.01
C ARG A 182 7.59 3.03 -7.67
N ASN A 183 7.39 1.87 -7.06
CA ASN A 183 8.42 0.91 -6.63
C ASN A 183 9.30 1.40 -5.46
N MET A 184 9.10 2.59 -4.91
CA MET A 184 9.97 3.22 -3.91
C MET A 184 10.20 2.32 -2.68
N VAL A 185 9.14 1.81 -2.05
CA VAL A 185 9.28 0.97 -0.84
C VAL A 185 10.11 -0.28 -1.13
N ARG A 186 9.92 -0.93 -2.27
CA ARG A 186 10.70 -2.13 -2.66
C ARG A 186 12.17 -1.81 -2.89
N ALA A 187 12.48 -0.68 -3.53
CA ALA A 187 13.84 -0.23 -3.79
C ALA A 187 14.55 0.10 -2.46
N ILE A 188 13.90 0.81 -1.55
CA ILE A 188 14.41 1.10 -0.21
C ILE A 188 14.69 -0.20 0.55
N VAL A 189 13.74 -1.11 0.63
CA VAL A 189 13.89 -2.40 1.34
C VAL A 189 15.04 -3.21 0.75
N GLY A 190 15.14 -3.30 -0.60
CA GLY A 190 16.24 -4.00 -1.26
C GLY A 190 17.62 -3.42 -0.88
N SER A 191 17.74 -2.10 -0.88
CA SER A 191 19.00 -1.42 -0.51
C SER A 191 19.33 -1.58 0.98
N LEU A 192 18.34 -1.47 1.87
CA LEU A 192 18.53 -1.72 3.30
C LEU A 192 18.92 -3.19 3.59
N TYR A 193 18.36 -4.14 2.84
CA TYR A 193 18.72 -5.55 2.92
C TYR A 193 20.18 -5.80 2.52
N GLU A 194 20.70 -5.08 1.52
CA GLU A 194 22.14 -5.13 1.17
C GLU A 194 23.01 -4.62 2.32
N VAL A 195 22.60 -3.54 2.99
CA VAL A 195 23.31 -3.01 4.18
C VAL A 195 23.33 -4.03 5.32
N GLY A 196 22.17 -4.62 5.64
CA GLY A 196 22.06 -5.63 6.70
C GLY A 196 22.88 -6.91 6.44
N ASN A 197 23.12 -7.25 5.16
CA ASN A 197 23.98 -8.37 4.77
C ASN A 197 25.47 -7.97 4.59
N GLY A 198 25.84 -6.71 4.83
CA GLY A 198 27.21 -6.22 4.72
C GLY A 198 27.74 -6.09 3.29
N LYS A 199 26.83 -6.08 2.28
CA LYS A 199 27.17 -5.84 0.87
C LYS A 199 27.32 -4.36 0.52
N CYS A 200 26.75 -3.49 1.36
CA CYS A 200 26.77 -2.05 1.22
C CYS A 200 26.96 -1.44 2.61
N SER A 201 27.77 -0.40 2.74
CA SER A 201 27.88 0.32 4.00
C SER A 201 26.73 1.32 4.18
N VAL A 202 26.52 1.77 5.42
CA VAL A 202 25.54 2.86 5.69
C VAL A 202 25.92 4.14 4.93
N ALA A 203 27.22 4.43 4.78
CA ALA A 203 27.69 5.58 4.03
C ALA A 203 27.39 5.46 2.52
N ASP A 204 27.58 4.26 1.94
CA ASP A 204 27.24 4.01 0.54
C ASP A 204 25.72 4.12 0.29
N PHE A 205 24.90 3.64 1.24
CA PHE A 205 23.45 3.79 1.17
C PHE A 205 23.06 5.26 1.12
N LYS A 206 23.61 6.09 2.03
CA LYS A 206 23.38 7.55 2.04
C LYS A 206 23.83 8.22 0.74
N ALA A 207 24.98 7.85 0.22
CA ALA A 207 25.48 8.40 -1.04
C ALA A 207 24.61 8.05 -2.26
N ARG A 208 23.94 6.89 -2.26
CA ARG A 208 22.99 6.49 -3.32
C ARG A 208 21.69 7.31 -3.31
N MET A 209 21.29 7.85 -2.16
CA MET A 209 20.08 8.69 -2.07
C MET A 209 20.27 10.04 -2.74
N THR A 210 21.50 10.56 -2.76
CA THR A 210 21.83 11.90 -3.27
C THR A 210 22.31 11.91 -4.73
N GLN A 211 22.22 10.79 -5.44
CA GLN A 211 22.57 10.66 -6.86
C GLN A 211 21.31 10.75 -7.73
#